data_1a4ff97359028cfa855df4e524bc81c6
#
_entry.id   1a4ff97359028cfa855df4e524bc81c6
#
_cell.length_a   1.000
_cell.length_b   1.000
_cell.length_c   1.000
_cell.angle_alpha   90.00
_cell.angle_beta   90.00
_cell.angle_gamma   90.00
#
_symmetry.space_group_name_H-M   'P 1'
#
loop_
_entity.id
_entity.type
_entity.pdbx_description
1 polymer ?
#
loop_
_entity_poly.entity_id
_entity_poly.type
_entity_poly.pdbx_seq_one_letter_code
_entity_poly.pdbx_strand_id
1 'polypeptide(L)'
;MRSQKRGNNRPIPVVAAAFVVLLLAAATAGCTGTERQQDGRVVIAVTIPPEQEFVERVGGDHVRAILLVPQGADPHTYEPPPGVLADVAEAEMYAAVGSGIEFELAWKDKIAALNPGMLVVNCSRGVDLIATGEDGRAGTDPHTWTSPRNAKVMVENICEGLIEVDPENAGDYRRNADAYLEELDTLDANIGDLLAGSGVTTIMVDHSSWAYLTRDYGLTEIAIEDEGKEPSPQRLEHLITQAKEERIRVIFASPEHSTRSAEVIADEIGGSVVMVSPLEKDYLTNTRYVASAFAGSNRP
;
A
#
# COMPACT_ATOMS: atom_id res chain seq x y z
N MET A 1 69.26 41.47 -66.19
CA MET A 1 68.70 41.86 -64.88
C MET A 1 67.57 40.86 -64.52
N ARG A 2 67.84 39.87 -63.60
CA ARG A 2 66.86 38.90 -63.15
C ARG A 2 66.63 39.15 -61.63
N SER A 3 65.39 39.57 -61.28
CA SER A 3 64.93 39.78 -59.93
C SER A 3 64.45 38.45 -59.34
N GLN A 4 65.10 37.97 -58.29
CA GLN A 4 64.68 36.82 -57.50
C GLN A 4 63.66 37.29 -56.43
N LYS A 5 62.45 36.77 -56.51
CA LYS A 5 61.47 36.87 -55.41
C LYS A 5 61.80 35.76 -54.34
N ARG A 6 62.20 36.16 -53.15
CA ARG A 6 62.32 35.32 -51.98
C ARG A 6 60.89 35.00 -51.39
N GLY A 7 60.54 33.74 -51.39
CA GLY A 7 59.38 33.26 -50.68
C GLY A 7 59.60 33.21 -49.16
N ASN A 8 58.74 33.81 -48.43
CA ASN A 8 58.80 33.90 -46.96
C ASN A 8 57.94 32.76 -46.35
N ASN A 9 58.55 31.60 -46.11
CA ASN A 9 57.94 30.50 -45.40
C ASN A 9 58.05 30.79 -43.88
N ARG A 10 56.98 31.24 -43.25
CA ARG A 10 56.87 31.29 -41.78
C ARG A 10 56.28 29.96 -41.29
N PRO A 11 56.92 29.30 -40.34
CA PRO A 11 56.32 28.09 -39.74
C PRO A 11 55.14 28.49 -38.84
N ILE A 12 54.02 27.81 -39.03
CA ILE A 12 52.85 27.91 -38.15
C ILE A 12 53.22 27.26 -36.84
N PRO A 13 53.07 27.96 -35.68
CA PRO A 13 53.46 27.38 -34.41
C PRO A 13 52.53 26.20 -34.03
N VAL A 14 53.13 25.04 -33.78
CA VAL A 14 52.50 23.78 -33.37
C VAL A 14 51.65 23.94 -32.06
N VAL A 15 51.81 25.04 -31.35
CA VAL A 15 51.08 25.37 -30.11
C VAL A 15 49.58 25.63 -30.34
N ALA A 16 49.19 26.10 -31.55
CA ALA A 16 47.77 26.38 -31.82
C ALA A 16 46.92 25.10 -32.04
N ALA A 17 47.54 24.00 -32.48
CA ALA A 17 46.82 22.71 -32.69
C ALA A 17 46.55 21.97 -31.38
N ALA A 18 47.41 22.15 -30.37
CA ALA A 18 47.22 21.51 -29.07
C ALA A 18 46.05 22.11 -28.24
N PHE A 19 45.76 23.40 -28.41
CA PHE A 19 44.66 24.06 -27.68
C PHE A 19 43.29 23.71 -28.25
N VAL A 20 43.14 23.43 -29.54
CA VAL A 20 41.86 23.01 -30.16
C VAL A 20 41.51 21.58 -29.78
N VAL A 21 42.48 20.67 -29.63
CA VAL A 21 42.24 19.28 -29.17
C VAL A 21 41.88 19.22 -27.71
N LEU A 22 42.44 20.12 -26.87
CA LEU A 22 42.07 20.17 -25.43
C LEU A 22 40.67 20.77 -25.19
N LEU A 23 40.22 21.69 -26.02
CA LEU A 23 38.86 22.27 -25.95
C LEU A 23 37.76 21.31 -26.43
N LEU A 24 38.06 20.40 -27.36
CA LEU A 24 37.13 19.34 -27.75
C LEU A 24 37.02 18.19 -26.72
N ALA A 25 38.09 17.91 -25.95
CA ALA A 25 38.04 16.91 -24.90
C ALA A 25 37.29 17.39 -23.63
N ALA A 26 37.18 18.70 -23.38
CA ALA A 26 36.46 19.27 -22.26
C ALA A 26 34.94 19.35 -22.47
N ALA A 27 34.46 19.24 -23.72
CA ALA A 27 33.03 19.31 -24.04
C ALA A 27 32.27 17.98 -23.88
N THR A 28 32.97 16.87 -23.60
CA THR A 28 32.34 15.53 -23.40
C THR A 28 32.26 15.13 -21.91
N ALA A 29 32.72 15.98 -20.98
CA ALA A 29 32.69 15.71 -19.54
C ALA A 29 31.51 16.37 -18.81
N GLY A 30 30.41 16.65 -19.49
CA GLY A 30 29.31 17.41 -18.95
C GLY A 30 27.95 16.80 -19.12
N CYS A 31 27.76 15.50 -18.90
CA CYS A 31 26.49 14.87 -18.62
C CYS A 31 26.73 13.57 -17.85
N THR A 32 27.20 13.68 -16.62
CA THR A 32 26.91 12.63 -15.64
C THR A 32 25.54 12.92 -15.06
N GLY A 33 24.49 12.83 -15.91
CA GLY A 33 23.20 12.43 -15.43
C GLY A 33 23.44 11.09 -14.74
N THR A 34 23.08 10.97 -13.50
CA THR A 34 22.97 9.69 -12.80
C THR A 34 21.99 8.88 -13.65
N GLU A 35 22.49 8.06 -14.60
CA GLU A 35 21.68 7.01 -15.14
C GLU A 35 21.31 6.16 -13.94
N ARG A 36 20.08 6.31 -13.42
CA ARG A 36 19.48 5.29 -12.56
C ARG A 36 19.54 4.03 -13.41
N GLN A 37 20.35 3.08 -12.99
CA GLN A 37 20.50 1.80 -13.61
C GLN A 37 19.11 1.15 -13.56
N GLN A 38 18.39 1.16 -14.67
CA GLN A 38 17.17 0.38 -14.82
C GLN A 38 17.65 -1.07 -14.73
N ASP A 39 17.29 -1.72 -13.62
CA ASP A 39 17.65 -3.12 -13.35
C ASP A 39 16.79 -4.09 -14.17
N GLY A 40 16.03 -3.60 -15.13
CA GLY A 40 15.17 -4.37 -16.04
C GLY A 40 13.85 -4.82 -15.41
N ARG A 41 13.55 -4.40 -14.16
CA ARG A 41 12.29 -4.72 -13.50
C ARG A 41 11.22 -3.70 -13.80
N VAL A 42 9.99 -4.19 -13.94
CA VAL A 42 8.79 -3.33 -14.06
C VAL A 42 8.55 -2.58 -12.74
N VAL A 43 8.36 -1.29 -12.81
CA VAL A 43 8.16 -0.43 -11.63
C VAL A 43 6.68 -0.27 -11.36
N ILE A 44 6.24 -0.67 -10.17
CA ILE A 44 4.84 -0.66 -9.76
C ILE A 44 4.67 0.26 -8.56
N ALA A 45 3.82 1.27 -8.67
CA ALA A 45 3.36 2.04 -7.51
C ALA A 45 2.24 1.28 -6.79
N VAL A 46 2.24 1.32 -5.46
CA VAL A 46 1.20 0.72 -4.60
C VAL A 46 0.82 1.68 -3.49
N THR A 47 -0.44 1.69 -3.09
CA THR A 47 -0.91 2.63 -2.06
C THR A 47 -0.42 2.25 -0.68
N ILE A 48 -0.61 1.00 -0.26
CA ILE A 48 -0.43 0.53 1.12
C ILE A 48 0.48 -0.71 1.20
N PRO A 49 1.08 -0.99 2.39
CA PRO A 49 1.99 -2.12 2.56
C PRO A 49 1.43 -3.51 2.19
N PRO A 50 0.15 -3.87 2.48
CA PRO A 50 -0.42 -5.14 2.01
C PRO A 50 -0.38 -5.32 0.49
N GLU A 51 -0.69 -4.27 -0.28
CA GLU A 51 -0.59 -4.33 -1.75
C GLU A 51 0.84 -4.51 -2.23
N GLN A 52 1.82 -3.99 -1.48
CA GLN A 52 3.23 -4.21 -1.80
C GLN A 52 3.56 -5.71 -1.77
N GLU A 53 3.08 -6.45 -0.75
CA GLU A 53 3.25 -7.89 -0.72
C GLU A 53 2.55 -8.55 -1.92
N PHE A 54 1.31 -8.18 -2.21
CA PHE A 54 0.56 -8.78 -3.32
C PHE A 54 1.31 -8.61 -4.66
N VAL A 55 1.79 -7.39 -4.93
CA VAL A 55 2.58 -7.10 -6.14
C VAL A 55 3.89 -7.90 -6.15
N GLU A 56 4.63 -7.94 -5.05
CA GLU A 56 5.90 -8.67 -4.94
C GLU A 56 5.70 -10.20 -5.05
N ARG A 57 4.62 -10.74 -4.47
CA ARG A 57 4.28 -12.17 -4.54
C ARG A 57 3.92 -12.60 -5.96
N VAL A 58 3.16 -11.79 -6.69
CA VAL A 58 2.79 -12.06 -8.08
C VAL A 58 3.94 -11.77 -9.03
N GLY A 59 4.59 -10.62 -8.87
CA GLY A 59 5.62 -10.14 -9.79
C GLY A 59 6.98 -10.86 -9.65
N GLY A 60 7.29 -11.38 -8.46
CA GLY A 60 8.58 -12.01 -8.18
C GLY A 60 9.76 -11.10 -8.50
N ASP A 61 10.78 -11.65 -9.14
CA ASP A 61 12.00 -10.92 -9.50
C ASP A 61 11.81 -9.94 -10.68
N HIS A 62 10.65 -9.96 -11.34
CA HIS A 62 10.38 -9.10 -12.49
C HIS A 62 9.89 -7.71 -12.11
N VAL A 63 9.53 -7.46 -10.84
CA VAL A 63 8.93 -6.19 -10.41
C VAL A 63 9.73 -5.49 -9.31
N ARG A 64 9.52 -4.20 -9.21
CA ARG A 64 9.96 -3.36 -8.08
C ARG A 64 8.78 -2.49 -7.63
N ALA A 65 8.31 -2.71 -6.42
CA ALA A 65 7.22 -1.91 -5.86
C ALA A 65 7.74 -0.59 -5.25
N ILE A 66 6.98 0.49 -5.46
CA ILE A 66 7.14 1.80 -4.80
C ILE A 66 5.93 1.99 -3.89
N LEU A 67 6.17 1.99 -2.59
CA LEU A 67 5.13 2.20 -1.59
C LEU A 67 4.86 3.69 -1.40
N LEU A 68 3.59 4.12 -1.55
CA LEU A 68 3.17 5.50 -1.43
C LEU A 68 2.93 5.93 0.02
N VAL A 69 2.22 5.12 0.79
CA VAL A 69 1.95 5.33 2.22
C VAL A 69 2.87 4.40 3.01
N PRO A 70 3.90 4.90 3.69
CA PRO A 70 4.86 4.06 4.40
C PRO A 70 4.21 3.36 5.59
N GLN A 71 4.78 2.22 6.00
CA GLN A 71 4.35 1.50 7.19
C GLN A 71 4.30 2.41 8.42
N GLY A 72 3.23 2.30 9.21
CA GLY A 72 2.99 3.12 10.39
C GLY A 72 2.42 4.51 10.12
N ALA A 73 2.18 4.88 8.85
CA ALA A 73 1.45 6.08 8.50
C ALA A 73 -0.03 5.75 8.26
N ASP A 74 -0.90 6.66 8.67
CA ASP A 74 -2.33 6.57 8.47
C ASP A 74 -2.72 7.00 7.04
N PRO A 75 -3.23 6.12 6.17
CA PRO A 75 -3.59 6.44 4.80
C PRO A 75 -4.79 7.38 4.66
N HIS A 76 -5.55 7.63 5.73
CA HIS A 76 -6.65 8.59 5.71
C HIS A 76 -6.15 10.04 5.74
N THR A 77 -4.97 10.27 6.32
CA THR A 77 -4.42 11.62 6.56
C THR A 77 -3.04 11.87 5.91
N TYR A 78 -2.40 10.82 5.39
CA TYR A 78 -1.04 10.91 4.86
C TYR A 78 -0.94 11.74 3.57
N GLU A 79 0.08 12.60 3.50
CA GLU A 79 0.45 13.35 2.31
C GLU A 79 1.85 12.92 1.82
N PRO A 80 2.00 12.48 0.55
CA PRO A 80 3.28 12.00 0.07
C PRO A 80 4.27 13.16 -0.15
N PRO A 81 5.53 13.03 0.27
CA PRO A 81 6.55 14.02 0.00
C PRO A 81 6.91 14.05 -1.50
N PRO A 82 7.43 15.20 -2.02
CA PRO A 82 7.74 15.36 -3.44
C PRO A 82 8.69 14.30 -4.02
N GLY A 83 9.56 13.73 -3.18
CA GLY A 83 10.49 12.67 -3.61
C GLY A 83 9.78 11.38 -4.01
N VAL A 84 8.75 10.97 -3.26
CA VAL A 84 7.93 9.79 -3.58
C VAL A 84 7.18 10.01 -4.89
N LEU A 85 6.61 11.21 -5.10
CA LEU A 85 5.92 11.54 -6.34
C LEU A 85 6.87 11.52 -7.55
N ALA A 86 8.13 11.92 -7.37
CA ALA A 86 9.13 11.83 -8.44
C ALA A 86 9.48 10.37 -8.80
N ASP A 87 9.53 9.48 -7.79
CA ASP A 87 9.78 8.06 -8.04
C ASP A 87 8.59 7.38 -8.74
N VAL A 88 7.37 7.76 -8.39
CA VAL A 88 6.13 7.26 -9.02
C VAL A 88 6.00 7.67 -10.49
N ALA A 89 6.58 8.81 -10.89
CA ALA A 89 6.58 9.22 -12.30
C ALA A 89 7.28 8.20 -13.22
N GLU A 90 8.10 7.29 -12.69
CA GLU A 90 8.76 6.20 -13.43
C GLU A 90 7.93 4.90 -13.44
N ALA A 91 6.81 4.82 -12.70
CA ALA A 91 6.02 3.61 -12.60
C ALA A 91 5.27 3.31 -13.91
N GLU A 92 5.28 2.04 -14.30
CA GLU A 92 4.55 1.53 -15.45
C GLU A 92 3.11 1.15 -15.09
N MET A 93 2.88 0.81 -13.81
CA MET A 93 1.55 0.51 -13.28
C MET A 93 1.38 1.14 -11.88
N TYR A 94 0.19 1.60 -11.60
CA TYR A 94 -0.26 1.93 -10.26
C TYR A 94 -1.36 0.95 -9.86
N ALA A 95 -1.02 0.04 -8.95
CA ALA A 95 -1.98 -0.83 -8.28
C ALA A 95 -2.61 -0.02 -7.14
N ALA A 96 -3.81 0.47 -7.37
CA ALA A 96 -4.57 1.25 -6.41
C ALA A 96 -5.57 0.33 -5.69
N VAL A 97 -5.78 0.54 -4.39
CA VAL A 97 -6.80 -0.20 -3.60
C VAL A 97 -8.15 -0.10 -4.28
N GLY A 98 -8.53 1.11 -4.69
CA GLY A 98 -9.71 1.34 -5.54
C GLY A 98 -11.06 1.24 -4.81
N SER A 99 -11.06 1.20 -3.48
CA SER A 99 -12.26 1.12 -2.62
C SER A 99 -12.67 2.45 -2.02
N GLY A 100 -11.92 3.54 -2.27
CA GLY A 100 -12.28 4.88 -1.81
C GLY A 100 -11.49 5.39 -0.61
N ILE A 101 -10.29 4.84 -0.37
CA ILE A 101 -9.39 5.32 0.68
C ILE A 101 -8.98 6.78 0.42
N GLU A 102 -8.93 7.61 1.45
CA GLU A 102 -8.78 9.08 1.37
C GLU A 102 -7.49 9.49 0.65
N PHE A 103 -6.40 8.75 0.86
CA PHE A 103 -5.17 8.97 0.10
C PHE A 103 -5.43 8.94 -1.41
N GLU A 104 -6.14 7.93 -1.90
CA GLU A 104 -6.42 7.79 -3.34
C GLU A 104 -7.41 8.85 -3.84
N LEU A 105 -8.42 9.17 -3.03
CA LEU A 105 -9.37 10.24 -3.38
C LEU A 105 -8.66 11.58 -3.56
N ALA A 106 -7.60 11.84 -2.78
CA ALA A 106 -6.83 13.08 -2.84
C ALA A 106 -5.72 13.07 -3.91
N TRP A 107 -5.10 11.92 -4.18
CA TRP A 107 -3.83 11.86 -4.90
C TRP A 107 -3.85 11.03 -6.18
N LYS A 108 -4.75 10.07 -6.37
CA LYS A 108 -4.76 9.15 -7.52
C LYS A 108 -4.70 9.88 -8.87
N ASP A 109 -5.55 10.88 -9.08
CA ASP A 109 -5.57 11.63 -10.35
C ASP A 109 -4.29 12.45 -10.56
N LYS A 110 -3.71 13.00 -9.50
CA LYS A 110 -2.44 13.71 -9.53
C LYS A 110 -1.29 12.76 -9.88
N ILE A 111 -1.28 11.56 -9.28
CA ILE A 111 -0.31 10.51 -9.54
C ILE A 111 -0.41 10.04 -10.99
N ALA A 112 -1.60 9.74 -11.49
CA ALA A 112 -1.82 9.35 -12.87
C ALA A 112 -1.39 10.46 -13.88
N ALA A 113 -1.55 11.73 -13.49
CA ALA A 113 -1.11 12.85 -14.31
C ALA A 113 0.43 13.01 -14.40
N LEU A 114 1.20 12.45 -13.46
CA LEU A 114 2.67 12.47 -13.52
C LEU A 114 3.21 11.59 -14.64
N ASN A 115 2.54 10.49 -14.93
CA ASN A 115 2.86 9.59 -16.04
C ASN A 115 1.57 9.16 -16.77
N PRO A 116 1.15 9.86 -17.82
CA PRO A 116 -0.06 9.51 -18.58
C PRO A 116 -0.02 8.15 -19.28
N GLY A 117 1.15 7.52 -19.37
CA GLY A 117 1.33 6.16 -19.91
C GLY A 117 1.21 5.06 -18.85
N MET A 118 1.12 5.41 -17.58
CA MET A 118 1.02 4.46 -16.49
C MET A 118 -0.37 3.81 -16.46
N LEU A 119 -0.41 2.46 -16.40
CA LEU A 119 -1.63 1.72 -16.21
C LEU A 119 -2.13 1.88 -14.77
N VAL A 120 -3.37 2.33 -14.58
CA VAL A 120 -4.00 2.39 -13.24
C VAL A 120 -4.95 1.21 -13.07
N VAL A 121 -4.60 0.31 -12.16
CA VAL A 121 -5.40 -0.88 -11.82
C VAL A 121 -6.21 -0.59 -10.57
N ASN A 122 -7.53 -0.80 -10.63
CA ASN A 122 -8.37 -0.86 -9.45
C ASN A 122 -8.34 -2.29 -8.88
N CYS A 123 -7.57 -2.49 -7.81
CA CYS A 123 -7.38 -3.81 -7.20
C CYS A 123 -8.68 -4.36 -6.60
N SER A 124 -9.59 -3.50 -6.11
CA SER A 124 -10.89 -3.91 -5.57
C SER A 124 -11.98 -4.12 -6.64
N ARG A 125 -11.66 -4.08 -7.93
CA ARG A 125 -12.64 -4.34 -8.99
C ARG A 125 -13.24 -5.75 -8.81
N GLY A 126 -14.56 -5.83 -8.65
CA GLY A 126 -15.28 -7.09 -8.42
C GLY A 126 -15.49 -7.46 -6.96
N VAL A 127 -14.92 -6.72 -6.01
CA VAL A 127 -15.23 -6.85 -4.58
C VAL A 127 -16.63 -6.29 -4.31
N ASP A 128 -17.42 -7.01 -3.50
CA ASP A 128 -18.69 -6.52 -2.96
C ASP A 128 -18.42 -5.51 -1.85
N LEU A 129 -18.48 -4.22 -2.21
CA LEU A 129 -18.12 -3.12 -1.32
C LEU A 129 -19.20 -2.88 -0.26
N ILE A 130 -18.77 -2.67 1.00
CA ILE A 130 -19.64 -2.31 2.10
C ILE A 130 -19.94 -0.81 2.01
N ALA A 131 -21.23 -0.46 1.86
CA ALA A 131 -21.66 0.94 1.85
C ALA A 131 -21.55 1.55 3.26
N THR A 132 -21.04 2.78 3.35
CA THR A 132 -20.99 3.56 4.59
C THR A 132 -21.88 4.80 4.49
N GLY A 133 -22.48 5.23 5.62
CA GLY A 133 -23.26 6.47 5.74
C GLY A 133 -24.77 6.26 5.80
N GLU A 134 -25.41 6.88 6.81
CA GLU A 134 -26.87 6.84 7.04
C GLU A 134 -27.65 7.87 6.23
N ASP A 135 -27.04 8.97 5.77
CA ASP A 135 -27.74 10.17 5.24
C ASP A 135 -27.52 10.43 3.74
N GLY A 136 -27.41 9.36 2.89
CA GLY A 136 -27.33 9.55 1.44
C GLY A 136 -25.99 10.14 0.94
N ARG A 137 -24.99 10.29 1.78
CA ARG A 137 -23.59 10.45 1.40
C ARG A 137 -23.02 9.05 1.22
N ALA A 138 -23.26 8.47 0.06
CA ALA A 138 -22.77 7.14 -0.27
C ALA A 138 -21.23 7.12 -0.33
N GLY A 139 -20.62 6.69 0.76
CA GLY A 139 -19.22 6.22 0.79
C GLY A 139 -19.18 4.70 0.77
N THR A 140 -18.00 4.16 0.66
CA THR A 140 -17.71 2.74 0.86
C THR A 140 -16.63 2.60 1.91
N ASP A 141 -16.70 1.52 2.70
CA ASP A 141 -15.60 1.15 3.57
C ASP A 141 -14.36 0.85 2.70
N PRO A 142 -13.24 1.55 2.92
CA PRO A 142 -12.08 1.39 2.05
C PRO A 142 -11.24 0.15 2.34
N HIS A 143 -11.41 -0.52 3.49
CA HIS A 143 -10.50 -1.52 4.04
C HIS A 143 -10.70 -2.93 3.44
N THR A 144 -10.88 -3.01 2.12
CA THR A 144 -11.19 -4.26 1.39
C THR A 144 -10.15 -5.35 1.61
N TRP A 145 -8.87 -4.98 1.73
CA TRP A 145 -7.75 -5.92 1.88
C TRP A 145 -7.75 -6.69 3.20
N THR A 146 -8.49 -6.25 4.23
CA THR A 146 -8.52 -6.93 5.53
C THR A 146 -9.18 -8.29 5.49
N SER A 147 -9.97 -8.58 4.46
CA SER A 147 -10.53 -9.92 4.20
C SER A 147 -9.64 -10.72 3.24
N PRO A 148 -9.22 -11.96 3.61
CA PRO A 148 -8.51 -12.85 2.68
C PRO A 148 -9.29 -13.15 1.39
N ARG A 149 -10.62 -13.15 1.44
CA ARG A 149 -11.47 -13.36 0.25
C ARG A 149 -11.34 -12.22 -0.73
N ASN A 150 -11.32 -10.99 -0.23
CA ASN A 150 -11.12 -9.81 -1.07
C ASN A 150 -9.65 -9.73 -1.54
N ALA A 151 -8.68 -10.10 -0.70
CA ALA A 151 -7.27 -10.14 -1.09
C ALA A 151 -7.03 -11.03 -2.31
N LYS A 152 -7.77 -12.15 -2.45
CA LYS A 152 -7.70 -12.99 -3.66
C LYS A 152 -8.12 -12.22 -4.91
N VAL A 153 -9.24 -11.49 -4.85
CA VAL A 153 -9.70 -10.65 -5.96
C VAL A 153 -8.66 -9.57 -6.30
N MET A 154 -8.04 -8.96 -5.27
CA MET A 154 -7.00 -7.96 -5.48
C MET A 154 -5.76 -8.55 -6.16
N VAL A 155 -5.33 -9.74 -5.75
CA VAL A 155 -4.20 -10.49 -6.36
C VAL A 155 -4.48 -10.83 -7.83
N GLU A 156 -5.70 -11.27 -8.16
CA GLU A 156 -6.12 -11.54 -9.53
C GLU A 156 -6.07 -10.27 -10.39
N ASN A 157 -6.58 -9.14 -9.91
CA ASN A 157 -6.54 -7.87 -10.63
C ASN A 157 -5.11 -7.36 -10.82
N ILE A 158 -4.23 -7.53 -9.82
CA ILE A 158 -2.80 -7.20 -9.92
C ILE A 158 -2.13 -8.08 -10.98
N CYS A 159 -2.40 -9.39 -10.99
CA CYS A 159 -1.88 -10.32 -11.99
C CYS A 159 -2.27 -9.91 -13.42
N GLU A 160 -3.54 -9.56 -13.64
CA GLU A 160 -4.02 -9.06 -14.93
C GLU A 160 -3.28 -7.78 -15.35
N GLY A 161 -3.12 -6.82 -14.42
CA GLY A 161 -2.39 -5.58 -14.68
C GLY A 161 -0.90 -5.81 -15.02
N LEU A 162 -0.22 -6.70 -14.30
CA LEU A 162 1.17 -7.06 -14.59
C LEU A 162 1.33 -7.70 -15.97
N ILE A 163 0.39 -8.58 -16.36
CA ILE A 163 0.39 -9.20 -17.69
C ILE A 163 0.17 -8.15 -18.79
N GLU A 164 -0.61 -7.10 -18.52
CA GLU A 164 -0.86 -6.03 -19.50
C GLU A 164 0.39 -5.18 -19.73
N VAL A 165 1.13 -4.81 -18.68
CA VAL A 165 2.33 -3.97 -18.79
C VAL A 165 3.59 -4.77 -19.18
N ASP A 166 3.63 -6.06 -18.86
CA ASP A 166 4.78 -6.94 -19.15
C ASP A 166 4.31 -8.35 -19.63
N PRO A 167 3.82 -8.45 -20.87
CA PRO A 167 3.28 -9.69 -21.40
C PRO A 167 4.31 -10.78 -21.60
N GLU A 168 5.61 -10.44 -21.67
CA GLU A 168 6.69 -11.41 -21.86
C GLU A 168 6.83 -12.34 -20.65
N ASN A 169 6.55 -11.83 -19.43
CA ASN A 169 6.62 -12.56 -18.16
C ASN A 169 5.24 -13.09 -17.67
N ALA A 170 4.20 -13.02 -18.52
CA ALA A 170 2.84 -13.43 -18.17
C ALA A 170 2.72 -14.85 -17.60
N GLY A 171 3.59 -15.78 -18.03
CA GLY A 171 3.61 -17.15 -17.53
C GLY A 171 4.09 -17.26 -16.09
N ASP A 172 5.03 -16.42 -15.69
CA ASP A 172 5.57 -16.34 -14.33
C ASP A 172 4.54 -15.71 -13.40
N TYR A 173 3.93 -14.60 -13.81
CA TYR A 173 2.89 -13.93 -13.05
C TYR A 173 1.70 -14.83 -12.72
N ARG A 174 1.21 -15.61 -13.70
CA ARG A 174 0.11 -16.56 -13.45
C ARG A 174 0.51 -17.64 -12.46
N ARG A 175 1.69 -18.26 -12.63
CA ARG A 175 2.15 -19.31 -11.69
C ARG A 175 2.31 -18.78 -10.27
N ASN A 176 2.87 -17.57 -10.12
CA ASN A 176 3.06 -16.95 -8.82
C ASN A 176 1.73 -16.56 -8.19
N ALA A 177 0.80 -16.00 -8.98
CA ALA A 177 -0.55 -15.68 -8.52
C ALA A 177 -1.29 -16.95 -8.07
N ASP A 178 -1.29 -18.02 -8.87
CA ASP A 178 -1.94 -19.29 -8.53
C ASP A 178 -1.41 -19.84 -7.20
N ALA A 179 -0.07 -19.84 -7.02
CA ALA A 179 0.54 -20.29 -5.77
C ALA A 179 0.14 -19.44 -4.56
N TYR A 180 0.08 -18.10 -4.73
CA TYR A 180 -0.30 -17.22 -3.63
C TYR A 180 -1.80 -17.30 -3.32
N LEU A 181 -2.65 -17.50 -4.32
CA LEU A 181 -4.08 -17.76 -4.13
C LEU A 181 -4.34 -19.05 -3.33
N GLU A 182 -3.57 -20.12 -3.53
CA GLU A 182 -3.64 -21.34 -2.72
C GLU A 182 -3.27 -21.08 -1.24
N GLU A 183 -2.28 -20.21 -0.98
CA GLU A 183 -1.93 -19.79 0.39
C GLU A 183 -3.06 -18.97 1.03
N LEU A 184 -3.69 -18.06 0.27
CA LEU A 184 -4.84 -17.27 0.73
C LEU A 184 -6.07 -18.14 0.98
N ASP A 185 -6.35 -19.17 0.15
CA ASP A 185 -7.41 -20.13 0.40
C ASP A 185 -7.20 -20.92 1.69
N THR A 186 -5.96 -21.33 1.93
CA THR A 186 -5.56 -21.99 3.18
C THR A 186 -5.74 -21.06 4.39
N LEU A 187 -5.37 -19.78 4.23
CA LEU A 187 -5.55 -18.76 5.28
C LEU A 187 -7.04 -18.55 5.58
N ASP A 188 -7.89 -18.37 4.55
CA ASP A 188 -9.35 -18.18 4.68
C ASP A 188 -9.98 -19.34 5.45
N ALA A 189 -9.68 -20.59 5.07
CA ALA A 189 -10.20 -21.78 5.73
C ALA A 189 -9.77 -21.85 7.22
N ASN A 190 -8.47 -21.63 7.49
CA ASN A 190 -7.95 -21.67 8.86
C ASN A 190 -8.55 -20.58 9.77
N ILE A 191 -8.78 -19.37 9.23
CA ILE A 191 -9.43 -18.28 9.97
C ILE A 191 -10.89 -18.63 10.24
N GLY A 192 -11.61 -19.17 9.24
CA GLY A 192 -12.99 -19.61 9.40
C GLY A 192 -13.14 -20.62 10.53
N ASP A 193 -12.32 -21.68 10.52
CA ASP A 193 -12.33 -22.73 11.57
C ASP A 193 -11.99 -22.16 12.95
N LEU A 194 -10.97 -21.28 13.01
CA LEU A 194 -10.51 -20.69 14.26
C LEU A 194 -11.59 -19.81 14.90
N LEU A 195 -12.18 -18.90 14.13
CA LEU A 195 -13.19 -17.96 14.62
C LEU A 195 -14.49 -18.67 14.96
N ALA A 196 -14.96 -19.62 14.13
CA ALA A 196 -16.14 -20.44 14.44
C ALA A 196 -15.97 -21.25 15.72
N GLY A 197 -14.77 -21.75 16.00
CA GLY A 197 -14.44 -22.49 17.22
C GLY A 197 -14.21 -21.65 18.47
N SER A 198 -14.08 -20.33 18.34
CA SER A 198 -13.72 -19.42 19.44
C SER A 198 -14.90 -19.04 20.36
N GLY A 199 -16.12 -19.03 19.81
CA GLY A 199 -17.32 -18.50 20.46
C GLY A 199 -17.36 -16.96 20.55
N VAL A 200 -16.41 -16.25 19.93
CA VAL A 200 -16.44 -14.79 19.81
C VAL A 200 -17.49 -14.40 18.76
N THR A 201 -18.32 -13.44 19.09
CA THR A 201 -19.33 -12.88 18.17
C THR A 201 -19.16 -11.40 17.92
N THR A 202 -18.48 -10.71 18.83
CA THR A 202 -18.32 -9.26 18.78
C THR A 202 -16.87 -8.90 19.13
N ILE A 203 -16.30 -7.96 18.40
CA ILE A 203 -15.00 -7.33 18.69
C ILE A 203 -15.20 -5.82 18.84
N MET A 204 -14.40 -5.19 19.70
CA MET A 204 -14.35 -3.73 19.81
C MET A 204 -12.98 -3.25 19.37
N VAL A 205 -12.98 -2.29 18.46
CA VAL A 205 -11.79 -1.76 17.79
C VAL A 205 -11.71 -0.23 17.95
N ASP A 206 -10.53 0.33 17.94
CA ASP A 206 -10.33 1.78 17.96
C ASP A 206 -10.88 2.44 16.68
N HIS A 207 -10.44 1.96 15.54
CA HIS A 207 -10.79 2.42 14.20
C HIS A 207 -11.49 1.32 13.40
N SER A 208 -12.57 1.68 12.66
CA SER A 208 -13.34 0.71 11.86
C SER A 208 -12.54 0.32 10.60
N SER A 209 -11.81 -0.77 10.69
CA SER A 209 -11.01 -1.28 9.57
C SER A 209 -11.24 -2.76 9.27
N TRP A 210 -12.07 -3.44 10.04
CA TRP A 210 -12.23 -4.90 9.95
C TRP A 210 -13.59 -5.35 9.42
N ALA A 211 -14.42 -4.43 8.89
CA ALA A 211 -15.77 -4.72 8.49
C ALA A 211 -15.89 -5.83 7.43
N TYR A 212 -14.94 -5.93 6.49
CA TYR A 212 -14.92 -7.03 5.52
C TYR A 212 -14.55 -8.36 6.17
N LEU A 213 -13.57 -8.39 7.07
CA LEU A 213 -13.21 -9.60 7.81
C LEU A 213 -14.37 -10.03 8.70
N THR A 214 -14.95 -9.14 9.47
CA THR A 214 -16.07 -9.45 10.38
C THR A 214 -17.31 -9.94 9.62
N ARG A 215 -17.64 -9.31 8.50
CA ARG A 215 -18.70 -9.77 7.59
C ARG A 215 -18.47 -11.22 7.13
N ASP A 216 -17.26 -11.51 6.66
CA ASP A 216 -16.94 -12.78 6.01
C ASP A 216 -16.90 -13.95 6.99
N TYR A 217 -16.63 -13.68 8.27
CA TYR A 217 -16.59 -14.72 9.32
C TYR A 217 -17.69 -14.61 10.38
N GLY A 218 -18.69 -13.76 10.16
CA GLY A 218 -19.89 -13.67 11.00
C GLY A 218 -19.68 -13.05 12.37
N LEU A 219 -18.74 -12.11 12.47
CA LEU A 219 -18.50 -11.29 13.66
C LEU A 219 -19.22 -9.93 13.52
N THR A 220 -19.43 -9.26 14.66
CA THR A 220 -19.87 -7.87 14.74
C THR A 220 -18.68 -7.01 15.16
N GLU A 221 -18.45 -5.92 14.45
CA GLU A 221 -17.46 -4.89 14.79
C GLU A 221 -18.12 -3.72 15.50
N ILE A 222 -17.56 -3.28 16.63
CA ILE A 222 -17.92 -2.05 17.33
C ILE A 222 -16.72 -1.13 17.27
N ALA A 223 -16.83 -0.03 16.51
CA ALA A 223 -15.79 0.99 16.45
C ALA A 223 -15.92 2.00 17.58
N ILE A 224 -14.77 2.37 18.17
CA ILE A 224 -14.69 3.41 19.20
C ILE A 224 -14.77 4.79 18.55
N GLU A 225 -14.02 5.03 17.49
CA GLU A 225 -14.07 6.26 16.71
C GLU A 225 -15.46 6.50 16.10
N ASP A 226 -15.75 7.78 15.89
CA ASP A 226 -16.94 8.27 15.23
C ASP A 226 -16.51 9.06 13.99
N GLU A 227 -16.72 8.50 12.80
CA GLU A 227 -16.28 9.09 11.52
C GLU A 227 -14.78 9.50 11.50
N GLY A 228 -13.90 8.66 12.00
CA GLY A 228 -12.45 8.94 12.07
C GLY A 228 -12.05 9.96 13.13
N LYS A 229 -12.91 10.21 14.14
CA LYS A 229 -12.64 11.15 15.23
C LYS A 229 -12.72 10.45 16.59
N GLU A 230 -11.98 11.00 17.55
CA GLU A 230 -12.11 10.61 18.95
C GLU A 230 -13.58 10.74 19.43
N PRO A 231 -14.10 9.74 20.18
CA PRO A 231 -15.49 9.75 20.63
C PRO A 231 -15.77 10.89 21.58
N SER A 232 -16.98 11.44 21.51
CA SER A 232 -17.45 12.37 22.55
C SER A 232 -17.52 11.67 23.91
N PRO A 233 -17.47 12.42 25.06
CA PRO A 233 -17.61 11.83 26.38
C PRO A 233 -18.87 10.98 26.55
N GLN A 234 -19.97 11.40 25.95
CA GLN A 234 -21.24 10.67 25.99
C GLN A 234 -21.16 9.36 25.18
N ARG A 235 -20.50 9.37 24.01
CA ARG A 235 -20.27 8.18 23.20
C ARG A 235 -19.36 7.20 23.93
N LEU A 236 -18.29 7.70 24.58
CA LEU A 236 -17.36 6.90 25.37
C LEU A 236 -18.09 6.17 26.53
N GLU A 237 -18.96 6.87 27.27
CA GLU A 237 -19.77 6.27 28.33
C GLU A 237 -20.71 5.17 27.79
N HIS A 238 -21.31 5.40 26.63
CA HIS A 238 -22.14 4.39 25.96
C HIS A 238 -21.33 3.16 25.57
N LEU A 239 -20.14 3.32 24.98
CA LEU A 239 -19.25 2.23 24.59
C LEU A 239 -18.77 1.41 25.77
N ILE A 240 -18.44 2.05 26.90
CA ILE A 240 -18.09 1.36 28.16
C ILE A 240 -19.27 0.51 28.65
N THR A 241 -20.48 1.03 28.60
CA THR A 241 -21.68 0.30 28.99
C THR A 241 -21.91 -0.90 28.07
N GLN A 242 -21.85 -0.69 26.78
CA GLN A 242 -22.00 -1.74 25.77
C GLN A 242 -20.93 -2.84 25.92
N ALA A 243 -19.66 -2.47 26.13
CA ALA A 243 -18.58 -3.43 26.35
C ALA A 243 -18.83 -4.30 27.61
N LYS A 244 -19.40 -3.72 28.70
CA LYS A 244 -19.76 -4.47 29.90
C LYS A 244 -20.93 -5.44 29.65
N GLU A 245 -21.97 -5.00 28.93
CA GLU A 245 -23.13 -5.80 28.58
C GLU A 245 -22.77 -6.99 27.70
N GLU A 246 -21.90 -6.78 26.69
CA GLU A 246 -21.42 -7.79 25.76
C GLU A 246 -20.23 -8.60 26.31
N ARG A 247 -19.78 -8.28 27.54
CA ARG A 247 -18.67 -8.96 28.23
C ARG A 247 -17.34 -8.89 27.47
N ILE A 248 -17.13 -7.81 26.72
CA ILE A 248 -15.87 -7.55 26.02
C ILE A 248 -14.77 -7.38 27.06
N ARG A 249 -13.61 -7.99 26.81
CA ARG A 249 -12.42 -7.95 27.67
C ARG A 249 -11.20 -7.43 26.97
N VAL A 250 -11.20 -7.46 25.65
CA VAL A 250 -10.09 -7.01 24.81
C VAL A 250 -10.59 -5.93 23.87
N ILE A 251 -9.90 -4.81 23.87
CA ILE A 251 -10.07 -3.72 22.90
C ILE A 251 -8.91 -3.83 21.93
N PHE A 252 -9.22 -3.86 20.64
CA PHE A 252 -8.19 -3.89 19.61
C PHE A 252 -7.88 -2.48 19.14
N ALA A 253 -6.59 -2.16 19.06
CA ALA A 253 -6.14 -0.84 18.63
C ALA A 253 -5.05 -0.97 17.55
N SER A 254 -5.01 0.03 16.67
CA SER A 254 -4.06 0.10 15.58
C SER A 254 -2.89 1.03 15.93
N PRO A 255 -1.63 0.69 15.58
CA PRO A 255 -0.50 1.57 15.85
C PRO A 255 -0.53 2.87 15.01
N GLU A 256 -1.35 2.92 13.98
CA GLU A 256 -1.54 4.08 13.11
C GLU A 256 -2.43 5.17 13.76
N HIS A 257 -3.15 4.83 14.85
CA HIS A 257 -4.12 5.69 15.52
C HIS A 257 -3.81 5.91 17.01
N SER A 258 -4.56 6.84 17.64
CA SER A 258 -4.45 7.11 19.07
C SER A 258 -5.10 5.98 19.90
N THR A 259 -4.36 5.37 20.81
CA THR A 259 -4.88 4.30 21.69
C THR A 259 -5.66 4.83 22.90
N ARG A 260 -5.70 6.15 23.09
CA ARG A 260 -6.18 6.77 24.34
C ARG A 260 -7.61 6.36 24.72
N SER A 261 -8.54 6.41 23.79
CA SER A 261 -9.93 6.03 24.06
C SER A 261 -10.07 4.54 24.29
N ALA A 262 -9.31 3.72 23.59
CA ALA A 262 -9.24 2.26 23.80
C ALA A 262 -8.71 1.92 25.22
N GLU A 263 -7.65 2.61 25.67
CA GLU A 263 -7.09 2.43 27.02
C GLU A 263 -8.11 2.79 28.12
N VAL A 264 -8.82 3.92 27.96
CA VAL A 264 -9.86 4.33 28.93
C VAL A 264 -10.97 3.30 29.01
N ILE A 265 -11.46 2.78 27.89
CA ILE A 265 -12.49 1.74 27.89
C ILE A 265 -11.96 0.46 28.55
N ALA A 266 -10.75 0.03 28.18
CA ALA A 266 -10.14 -1.17 28.74
C ALA A 266 -9.99 -1.10 30.27
N ASP A 267 -9.53 0.03 30.81
CA ASP A 267 -9.43 0.28 32.24
C ASP A 267 -10.78 0.19 32.95
N GLU A 268 -11.82 0.81 32.38
CA GLU A 268 -13.18 0.87 32.94
C GLU A 268 -13.91 -0.49 32.93
N ILE A 269 -13.54 -1.39 32.00
CA ILE A 269 -14.11 -2.75 31.93
C ILE A 269 -13.24 -3.79 32.65
N GLY A 270 -12.05 -3.40 33.14
CA GLY A 270 -11.05 -4.32 33.70
C GLY A 270 -10.48 -5.27 32.63
N GLY A 271 -10.34 -4.78 31.42
CA GLY A 271 -9.83 -5.49 30.24
C GLY A 271 -8.41 -5.10 29.86
N SER A 272 -8.05 -5.31 28.61
CA SER A 272 -6.74 -4.96 28.05
C SER A 272 -6.85 -4.46 26.62
N VAL A 273 -5.83 -3.71 26.18
CA VAL A 273 -5.66 -3.32 24.77
C VAL A 273 -4.70 -4.28 24.09
N VAL A 274 -5.06 -4.76 22.90
CA VAL A 274 -4.20 -5.59 22.03
C VAL A 274 -4.00 -4.87 20.71
N MET A 275 -2.73 -4.72 20.33
CA MET A 275 -2.38 -4.05 19.08
C MET A 275 -2.55 -4.97 17.88
N VAL A 276 -3.28 -4.50 16.87
CA VAL A 276 -3.50 -5.17 15.58
C VAL A 276 -3.44 -4.11 14.48
N SER A 277 -2.61 -4.31 13.46
CA SER A 277 -2.53 -3.37 12.35
C SER A 277 -3.19 -3.95 11.09
N PRO A 278 -4.03 -3.19 10.38
CA PRO A 278 -4.51 -3.58 9.07
C PRO A 278 -3.47 -3.38 7.96
N LEU A 279 -2.33 -2.74 8.27
CA LEU A 279 -1.36 -2.22 7.29
C LEU A 279 0.00 -2.94 7.32
N GLU A 280 0.12 -4.07 8.00
CA GLU A 280 1.36 -4.85 7.97
C GLU A 280 1.63 -5.44 6.58
N LYS A 281 2.90 -5.33 6.13
CA LYS A 281 3.30 -5.85 4.82
C LYS A 281 3.21 -7.38 4.76
N ASP A 282 3.69 -8.09 5.78
CA ASP A 282 3.58 -9.57 5.85
C ASP A 282 2.12 -9.96 6.08
N TYR A 283 1.35 -9.93 5.00
CA TYR A 283 -0.11 -10.07 5.00
C TYR A 283 -0.58 -11.40 5.61
N LEU A 284 0.02 -12.53 5.19
CA LEU A 284 -0.41 -13.85 5.64
C LEU A 284 -0.15 -14.04 7.13
N THR A 285 1.01 -13.63 7.61
CA THR A 285 1.37 -13.74 9.04
C THR A 285 0.53 -12.80 9.89
N ASN A 286 0.36 -11.56 9.43
CA ASN A 286 -0.42 -10.57 10.15
C ASN A 286 -1.90 -10.95 10.25
N THR A 287 -2.53 -11.34 9.14
CA THR A 287 -3.95 -11.70 9.14
C THR A 287 -4.22 -12.92 10.03
N ARG A 288 -3.30 -13.88 10.06
CA ARG A 288 -3.36 -15.03 11.00
C ARG A 288 -3.23 -14.57 12.45
N TYR A 289 -2.32 -13.64 12.73
CA TYR A 289 -2.15 -13.05 14.06
C TYR A 289 -3.43 -12.32 14.51
N VAL A 290 -3.99 -11.46 13.65
CA VAL A 290 -5.22 -10.72 13.93
C VAL A 290 -6.39 -11.67 14.24
N ALA A 291 -6.61 -12.67 13.39
CA ALA A 291 -7.66 -13.67 13.62
C ALA A 291 -7.45 -14.44 14.94
N SER A 292 -6.20 -14.75 15.30
CA SER A 292 -5.85 -15.40 16.56
C SER A 292 -6.11 -14.49 17.76
N ALA A 293 -5.82 -13.20 17.63
CA ALA A 293 -6.10 -12.20 18.65
C ALA A 293 -7.62 -12.05 18.87
N PHE A 294 -8.40 -11.97 17.78
CA PHE A 294 -9.87 -11.93 17.86
C PHE A 294 -10.42 -13.18 18.52
N ALA A 295 -10.01 -14.37 18.08
CA ALA A 295 -10.44 -15.64 18.65
C ALA A 295 -10.07 -15.82 20.14
N GLY A 296 -9.00 -15.15 20.59
CA GLY A 296 -8.53 -15.16 21.97
C GLY A 296 -9.24 -14.17 22.91
N SER A 297 -10.01 -13.22 22.38
CA SER A 297 -10.57 -12.09 23.15
C SER A 297 -11.56 -12.48 24.24
N ASN A 298 -12.17 -13.67 24.17
CA ASN A 298 -13.07 -14.21 25.19
C ASN A 298 -12.39 -15.08 26.26
N ARG A 299 -11.06 -15.27 26.16
CA ARG A 299 -10.36 -16.08 27.16
C ARG A 299 -10.07 -15.23 28.41
N PRO A 300 -10.32 -15.78 29.63
CA PRO A 300 -10.09 -15.07 30.88
C PRO A 300 -8.60 -14.80 31.13
#